data_b6dd8eebddf6363a8bc4a4cde4cee934
#
_entry.id   b6dd8eebddf6363a8bc4a4cde4cee934
#
_cell.length_a   1.000
_cell.length_b   1.000
_cell.length_c   1.000
_cell.angle_alpha   90.00
_cell.angle_beta   90.00
_cell.angle_gamma   90.00
#
_symmetry.space_group_name_H-M   'P 1'
#
loop_
_entity.id
_entity.type
_entity.pdbx_description
1 polymer ?
#
loop_
_entity_poly.entity_id
_entity_poly.type
_entity_poly.pdbx_seq_one_letter_code
_entity_poly.pdbx_strand_id
1 'polypeptide(L)'
;TRPVSSAASDVYKRQLGILQVNHDKSEDIGDRFPDDAHRFRDLFDSLESRFNYRIYMTIGNELPENINDQDAYLITGSPLSVRDHHSFSDDLYNFIRDCDLNKKPLIGSCFGHQAIAVALGGSVTKSEIKWNVGVEETKFENFMPWMSPEKNLSLYVFHEDQVSLMPKDCKLLGSTQNCKISSFSKGNHIFTTQAHPEFDYMFMRTIVEKYEEMLGPKIFKNAIDSLSYNVHGNTFSLWCENFIKFNLFSKE
;
A
#
# COMPACT_ATOMS: atom_id res chain seq x y z
N THR A 1 5.45 52.12 12.18
CA THR A 1 5.01 50.78 12.54
C THR A 1 4.86 49.96 11.27
N ARG A 2 5.83 49.12 10.99
CA ARG A 2 5.74 48.09 9.94
C ARG A 2 4.72 47.05 10.37
N PRO A 3 3.77 46.61 9.51
CA PRO A 3 2.96 45.45 9.86
C PRO A 3 3.89 44.24 9.94
N VAL A 4 3.78 43.54 11.09
CA VAL A 4 4.38 42.22 11.25
C VAL A 4 3.75 41.36 10.16
N SER A 5 4.57 40.96 9.17
CA SER A 5 4.15 39.94 8.23
C SER A 5 3.78 38.72 9.06
N SER A 6 2.53 38.29 8.95
CA SER A 6 2.14 36.97 9.41
C SER A 6 3.19 36.00 8.88
N ALA A 7 3.93 35.37 9.79
CA ALA A 7 4.73 34.22 9.43
C ALA A 7 3.78 33.29 8.69
N ALA A 8 3.96 33.18 7.39
CA ALA A 8 3.35 32.11 6.63
C ALA A 8 3.71 30.86 7.42
N SER A 9 2.71 30.16 7.90
CA SER A 9 2.90 28.85 8.49
C SER A 9 3.77 28.08 7.51
N ASP A 10 5.02 27.82 7.87
CA ASP A 10 5.79 26.77 7.24
C ASP A 10 4.94 25.51 7.42
N VAL A 11 4.14 25.22 6.41
CA VAL A 11 3.42 23.96 6.33
C VAL A 11 4.52 22.94 6.25
N TYR A 12 4.84 22.34 7.41
CA TYR A 12 5.85 21.30 7.53
C TYR A 12 5.52 20.24 6.48
N LYS A 13 6.30 20.22 5.41
CA LYS A 13 6.08 19.27 4.32
C LYS A 13 6.50 17.91 4.84
N ARG A 14 5.51 17.07 5.11
CA ARG A 14 5.70 15.72 5.62
C ARG A 14 6.54 14.92 4.66
N GLN A 15 7.52 14.19 5.19
CA GLN A 15 8.44 13.39 4.42
C GLN A 15 7.93 11.95 4.37
N LEU A 16 7.60 11.47 3.17
CA LEU A 16 7.15 10.10 2.93
C LEU A 16 8.20 9.32 2.15
N GLY A 17 8.78 8.31 2.79
CA GLY A 17 9.63 7.33 2.14
C GLY A 17 8.80 6.27 1.43
N ILE A 18 9.01 6.07 0.13
CA ILE A 18 8.35 5.01 -0.62
C ILE A 18 9.38 3.92 -0.94
N LEU A 19 9.20 2.74 -0.35
CA LEU A 19 10.02 1.56 -0.57
C LEU A 19 9.47 0.82 -1.79
N GLN A 20 10.11 1.02 -2.95
CA GLN A 20 9.68 0.46 -4.21
C GLN A 20 10.25 -0.95 -4.39
N VAL A 21 9.38 -1.96 -4.35
CA VAL A 21 9.72 -3.39 -4.45
C VAL A 21 9.42 -3.98 -5.83
N ASN A 22 9.20 -3.13 -6.83
CA ASN A 22 9.00 -3.50 -8.22
C ASN A 22 9.66 -2.50 -9.16
N HIS A 23 10.16 -2.97 -10.29
CA HIS A 23 10.61 -2.13 -11.40
C HIS A 23 10.40 -2.91 -12.70
N ASP A 24 9.28 -2.64 -13.36
CA ASP A 24 8.95 -3.26 -14.64
C ASP A 24 9.75 -2.58 -15.76
N LYS A 25 10.50 -3.37 -16.52
CA LYS A 25 11.33 -2.92 -17.66
C LYS A 25 10.76 -3.36 -19.01
N SER A 26 9.52 -3.86 -19.03
CA SER A 26 8.89 -4.29 -20.28
C SER A 26 8.37 -3.10 -21.07
N GLU A 27 8.39 -3.19 -22.40
CA GLU A 27 7.91 -2.15 -23.31
C GLU A 27 6.41 -1.87 -23.14
N ASP A 28 5.62 -2.89 -22.79
CA ASP A 28 4.17 -2.81 -22.68
C ASP A 28 3.69 -2.25 -21.34
N ILE A 29 4.49 -2.33 -20.28
CA ILE A 29 4.19 -1.78 -18.96
C ILE A 29 5.19 -0.71 -18.56
N GLY A 30 6.49 -1.06 -18.44
CA GLY A 30 7.52 -0.17 -17.90
C GLY A 30 7.72 1.10 -18.73
N ASP A 31 7.64 1.02 -20.06
CA ASP A 31 7.77 2.19 -20.93
C ASP A 31 6.49 3.02 -21.05
N ARG A 32 5.33 2.46 -20.68
CA ARG A 32 4.02 3.09 -20.89
C ARG A 32 3.42 3.68 -19.63
N PHE A 33 3.77 3.17 -18.46
CA PHE A 33 3.17 3.56 -17.19
C PHE A 33 4.23 3.95 -16.16
N PRO A 34 3.92 4.89 -15.26
CA PRO A 34 4.79 5.20 -14.13
C PRO A 34 5.03 3.97 -13.25
N ASP A 35 6.20 3.87 -12.61
CA ASP A 35 6.48 2.90 -11.56
C ASP A 35 5.52 3.04 -10.36
N ASP A 36 5.41 1.99 -9.55
CA ASP A 36 4.50 1.93 -8.39
C ASP A 36 4.67 3.12 -7.44
N ALA A 37 5.90 3.51 -7.14
CA ALA A 37 6.16 4.67 -6.29
C ALA A 37 5.64 5.98 -6.89
N HIS A 38 5.73 6.14 -8.21
CA HIS A 38 5.20 7.32 -8.88
C HIS A 38 3.67 7.31 -8.93
N ARG A 39 3.03 6.13 -9.10
CA ARG A 39 1.57 6.01 -9.01
C ARG A 39 1.06 6.37 -7.60
N PHE A 40 1.76 5.93 -6.55
CA PHE A 40 1.42 6.36 -5.19
C PHE A 40 1.61 7.86 -4.98
N ARG A 41 2.70 8.44 -5.49
CA ARG A 41 2.91 9.89 -5.44
C ARG A 41 1.74 10.62 -6.14
N ASP A 42 1.37 10.20 -7.33
CA ASP A 42 0.31 10.85 -8.11
C ASP A 42 -1.06 10.72 -7.40
N LEU A 43 -1.32 9.56 -6.75
CA LEU A 43 -2.49 9.36 -5.91
C LEU A 43 -2.51 10.32 -4.72
N PHE A 44 -1.41 10.47 -3.97
CA PHE A 44 -1.34 11.38 -2.83
C PHE A 44 -1.34 12.85 -3.27
N ASP A 45 -0.74 13.19 -4.40
CA ASP A 45 -0.75 14.56 -4.95
C ASP A 45 -2.13 15.01 -5.42
N SER A 46 -3.11 14.09 -5.54
CA SER A 46 -4.51 14.42 -5.76
C SER A 46 -5.19 15.01 -4.50
N LEU A 47 -4.56 14.90 -3.32
CA LEU A 47 -5.02 15.50 -2.07
C LEU A 47 -4.60 16.96 -1.96
N GLU A 48 -5.22 17.71 -1.04
CA GLU A 48 -4.84 19.10 -0.76
C GLU A 48 -3.45 19.22 -0.10
N SER A 49 -3.08 18.23 0.71
CA SER A 49 -1.78 18.20 1.37
C SER A 49 -0.68 17.73 0.44
N ARG A 50 0.50 18.32 0.61
CA ARG A 50 1.70 17.97 -0.15
C ARG A 50 2.69 17.22 0.74
N PHE A 51 3.24 16.13 0.18
CA PHE A 51 4.37 15.40 0.78
C PHE A 51 5.67 15.73 0.05
N ASN A 52 6.79 15.63 0.76
CA ASN A 52 8.10 15.47 0.16
C ASN A 52 8.37 13.97 0.07
N TYR A 53 8.58 13.48 -1.14
CA TYR A 53 8.79 12.04 -1.37
C TYR A 53 10.27 11.71 -1.49
N ARG A 54 10.69 10.63 -0.86
CA ARG A 54 11.94 9.95 -1.14
C ARG A 54 11.61 8.53 -1.59
N ILE A 55 12.00 8.18 -2.81
CA ILE A 55 11.87 6.82 -3.34
C ILE A 55 13.15 6.06 -3.03
N TYR A 56 13.01 4.89 -2.43
CA TYR A 56 14.07 3.93 -2.17
C TYR A 56 13.85 2.73 -3.08
N MET A 57 14.82 2.42 -3.94
CA MET A 57 14.75 1.31 -4.88
C MET A 57 15.03 -0.02 -4.16
N THR A 58 14.12 -0.44 -3.31
CA THR A 58 14.27 -1.63 -2.46
C THR A 58 14.46 -2.90 -3.28
N ILE A 59 13.85 -2.98 -4.47
CA ILE A 59 14.13 -4.07 -5.44
C ILE A 59 15.61 -4.15 -5.82
N GLY A 60 16.35 -3.06 -5.71
CA GLY A 60 17.80 -2.95 -5.93
C GLY A 60 18.61 -2.94 -4.62
N ASN A 61 18.03 -3.35 -3.51
CA ASN A 61 18.60 -3.37 -2.15
C ASN A 61 18.85 -1.96 -1.56
N GLU A 62 18.16 -0.91 -2.02
CA GLU A 62 18.23 0.41 -1.39
C GLU A 62 17.14 0.51 -0.31
N LEU A 63 17.54 0.82 0.92
CA LEU A 63 16.68 1.11 2.06
C LEU A 63 17.16 2.39 2.76
N PRO A 64 16.31 3.03 3.60
CA PRO A 64 16.76 4.13 4.45
C PRO A 64 17.89 3.69 5.39
N GLU A 65 18.93 4.51 5.52
CA GLU A 65 20.01 4.26 6.48
C GLU A 65 19.53 4.40 7.93
N ASN A 66 18.54 5.27 8.15
CA ASN A 66 17.93 5.48 9.45
C ASN A 66 16.40 5.59 9.32
N ILE A 67 15.65 4.92 10.20
CA ILE A 67 14.19 5.00 10.22
C ILE A 67 13.63 6.41 10.44
N ASN A 68 14.46 7.34 10.92
CA ASN A 68 14.09 8.75 11.15
C ASN A 68 14.38 9.66 9.94
N ASP A 69 14.88 9.11 8.82
CA ASP A 69 15.11 9.88 7.60
C ASP A 69 13.80 10.41 6.99
N GLN A 70 12.70 9.73 7.27
CA GLN A 70 11.37 10.15 6.84
C GLN A 70 10.38 10.14 8.01
N ASP A 71 9.29 10.89 7.87
CA ASP A 71 8.21 10.93 8.88
C ASP A 71 7.39 9.63 8.87
N ALA A 72 7.18 9.05 7.70
CA ALA A 72 6.46 7.80 7.49
C ALA A 72 7.04 7.03 6.30
N TYR A 73 6.69 5.75 6.20
CA TYR A 73 7.08 4.91 5.08
C TYR A 73 5.89 4.18 4.46
N LEU A 74 5.99 3.90 3.16
CA LEU A 74 5.06 3.08 2.41
C LEU A 74 5.84 2.02 1.62
N ILE A 75 5.45 0.76 1.74
CA ILE A 75 5.96 -0.36 0.94
C ILE A 75 4.96 -0.65 -0.17
N THR A 76 5.41 -0.59 -1.42
CA THR A 76 4.56 -0.78 -2.60
C THR A 76 4.15 -2.23 -2.83
N GLY A 77 3.29 -2.46 -3.81
CA GLY A 77 3.04 -3.76 -4.40
C GLY A 77 4.24 -4.27 -5.21
N SER A 78 4.18 -5.55 -5.59
CA SER A 78 5.15 -6.21 -6.45
C SER A 78 4.54 -7.46 -7.07
N PRO A 79 4.92 -7.88 -8.29
CA PRO A 79 4.61 -9.19 -8.84
C PRO A 79 5.40 -10.33 -8.17
N LEU A 80 6.37 -10.01 -7.32
CA LEU A 80 7.15 -10.99 -6.55
C LEU A 80 6.31 -11.59 -5.42
N SER A 81 6.65 -12.81 -5.00
CA SER A 81 6.05 -13.45 -3.83
C SER A 81 6.92 -13.26 -2.59
N VAL A 82 6.32 -12.88 -1.46
CA VAL A 82 7.00 -12.84 -0.16
C VAL A 82 7.34 -14.26 0.36
N ARG A 83 6.82 -15.32 -0.27
CA ARG A 83 7.16 -16.71 0.05
C ARG A 83 8.47 -17.15 -0.56
N ASP A 84 8.97 -16.38 -1.53
CA ASP A 84 10.29 -16.57 -2.11
C ASP A 84 11.29 -15.68 -1.39
N HIS A 85 12.56 -16.10 -1.36
CA HIS A 85 13.64 -15.30 -0.79
C HIS A 85 14.26 -14.41 -1.90
N HIS A 86 14.24 -13.10 -1.68
CA HIS A 86 14.85 -12.12 -2.57
C HIS A 86 16.06 -11.48 -1.89
N SER A 87 16.97 -10.89 -2.66
CA SER A 87 18.20 -10.28 -2.12
C SER A 87 17.93 -9.19 -1.07
N PHE A 88 16.80 -8.52 -1.17
CA PHE A 88 16.38 -7.44 -0.24
C PHE A 88 15.50 -7.93 0.92
N SER A 89 15.07 -9.20 0.95
CA SER A 89 14.05 -9.68 1.89
C SER A 89 14.44 -9.49 3.35
N ASP A 90 15.64 -9.93 3.72
CA ASP A 90 16.09 -9.89 5.12
C ASP A 90 16.22 -8.45 5.63
N ASP A 91 16.80 -7.57 4.81
CA ASP A 91 16.97 -6.15 5.15
C ASP A 91 15.61 -5.43 5.22
N LEU A 92 14.68 -5.72 4.30
CA LEU A 92 13.32 -5.19 4.34
C LEU A 92 12.58 -5.66 5.61
N TYR A 93 12.69 -6.95 5.95
CA TYR A 93 12.03 -7.49 7.16
C TYR A 93 12.64 -6.92 8.44
N ASN A 94 13.96 -6.68 8.49
CA ASN A 94 14.61 -5.98 9.59
C ASN A 94 14.10 -4.55 9.71
N PHE A 95 14.03 -3.82 8.60
CA PHE A 95 13.49 -2.46 8.54
C PHE A 95 12.04 -2.39 9.05
N ILE A 96 11.18 -3.34 8.64
CA ILE A 96 9.79 -3.42 9.12
C ILE A 96 9.74 -3.65 10.64
N ARG A 97 10.59 -4.55 11.17
CA ARG A 97 10.66 -4.79 12.62
C ARG A 97 11.15 -3.57 13.39
N ASP A 98 12.10 -2.83 12.84
CA ASP A 98 12.59 -1.57 13.42
C ASP A 98 11.49 -0.50 13.42
N CYS A 99 10.71 -0.39 12.36
CA CYS A 99 9.53 0.47 12.31
C CYS A 99 8.50 0.11 13.39
N ASP A 100 8.20 -1.19 13.56
CA ASP A 100 7.28 -1.66 14.61
C ASP A 100 7.79 -1.36 16.01
N LEU A 101 9.07 -1.65 16.29
CA LEU A 101 9.70 -1.42 17.58
C LEU A 101 9.69 0.08 17.98
N ASN A 102 9.98 0.96 17.03
CA ASN A 102 10.08 2.40 17.25
C ASN A 102 8.77 3.16 16.99
N LYS A 103 7.68 2.45 16.71
CA LYS A 103 6.37 3.04 16.39
C LYS A 103 6.42 4.03 15.22
N LYS A 104 7.28 3.75 14.24
CA LYS A 104 7.39 4.55 13.02
C LYS A 104 6.18 4.25 12.12
N PRO A 105 5.47 5.29 11.63
CA PRO A 105 4.34 5.08 10.75
C PRO A 105 4.73 4.33 9.47
N LEU A 106 4.09 3.19 9.25
CA LEU A 106 4.37 2.29 8.12
C LEU A 106 3.07 1.86 7.46
N ILE A 107 3.01 2.05 6.14
CA ILE A 107 1.89 1.63 5.28
C ILE A 107 2.37 0.49 4.37
N GLY A 108 1.54 -0.51 4.14
CA GLY A 108 1.83 -1.60 3.21
C GLY A 108 0.70 -1.85 2.22
N SER A 109 1.03 -1.92 0.93
CA SER A 109 0.07 -2.26 -0.14
C SER A 109 0.49 -3.56 -0.81
N CYS A 110 -0.43 -4.48 -1.01
CA CYS A 110 -0.28 -5.79 -1.67
C CYS A 110 0.97 -6.55 -1.16
N PHE A 111 2.09 -6.56 -1.89
CA PHE A 111 3.35 -7.15 -1.41
C PHE A 111 3.76 -6.54 -0.06
N GLY A 112 3.66 -5.21 0.09
CA GLY A 112 3.99 -4.52 1.35
C GLY A 112 3.11 -4.97 2.53
N HIS A 113 1.82 -5.20 2.31
CA HIS A 113 0.91 -5.78 3.31
C HIS A 113 1.37 -7.19 3.73
N GLN A 114 1.74 -8.01 2.75
CA GLN A 114 2.21 -9.37 3.00
C GLN A 114 3.59 -9.38 3.67
N ALA A 115 4.52 -8.53 3.23
CA ALA A 115 5.85 -8.40 3.82
C ALA A 115 5.79 -7.96 5.29
N ILE A 116 4.91 -7.01 5.63
CA ILE A 116 4.66 -6.59 7.01
C ILE A 116 4.13 -7.77 7.83
N ALA A 117 3.19 -8.54 7.29
CA ALA A 117 2.66 -9.70 7.98
C ALA A 117 3.75 -10.73 8.29
N VAL A 118 4.57 -11.11 7.29
CA VAL A 118 5.67 -12.07 7.45
C VAL A 118 6.73 -11.56 8.43
N ALA A 119 7.18 -10.32 8.28
CA ALA A 119 8.23 -9.73 9.12
C ALA A 119 7.84 -9.69 10.61
N LEU A 120 6.54 -9.57 10.90
CA LEU A 120 6.00 -9.50 12.27
C LEU A 120 5.48 -10.85 12.81
N GLY A 121 5.75 -11.96 12.11
CA GLY A 121 5.44 -13.32 12.56
C GLY A 121 4.09 -13.86 12.14
N GLY A 122 3.44 -13.25 11.16
CA GLY A 122 2.31 -13.81 10.42
C GLY A 122 2.72 -14.78 9.34
N SER A 123 1.77 -15.18 8.49
CA SER A 123 2.02 -16.12 7.39
C SER A 123 1.26 -15.71 6.13
N VAL A 124 1.82 -16.04 4.98
CA VAL A 124 1.26 -15.83 3.67
C VAL A 124 1.17 -17.15 2.92
N THR A 125 0.05 -17.40 2.28
CA THR A 125 -0.20 -18.59 1.46
C THR A 125 -0.84 -18.20 0.13
N LYS A 126 -0.81 -19.12 -0.83
CA LYS A 126 -1.61 -18.96 -2.05
C LYS A 126 -3.09 -18.98 -1.72
N SER A 127 -3.85 -18.18 -2.43
CA SER A 127 -5.31 -18.18 -2.38
C SER A 127 -5.88 -19.48 -2.95
N GLU A 128 -6.96 -19.99 -2.33
CA GLU A 128 -7.67 -21.19 -2.81
C GLU A 128 -8.29 -20.98 -4.20
N ILE A 129 -8.65 -19.76 -4.53
CA ILE A 129 -9.20 -19.38 -5.85
C ILE A 129 -8.11 -19.09 -6.89
N LYS A 130 -6.83 -19.30 -6.54
CA LYS A 130 -5.66 -18.88 -7.31
C LYS A 130 -5.60 -17.35 -7.42
N TRP A 131 -5.84 -16.81 -8.59
CA TRP A 131 -5.75 -15.37 -8.86
C TRP A 131 -7.03 -14.64 -8.43
N ASN A 132 -6.85 -13.61 -7.61
CA ASN A 132 -7.86 -12.63 -7.27
C ASN A 132 -7.56 -11.33 -8.01
N VAL A 133 -8.38 -11.01 -9.02
CA VAL A 133 -8.12 -9.94 -9.99
C VAL A 133 -9.39 -9.19 -10.32
N GLY A 134 -9.30 -7.88 -10.39
CA GLY A 134 -10.42 -7.00 -10.73
C GLY A 134 -10.67 -5.94 -9.67
N VAL A 135 -11.94 -5.62 -9.43
CA VAL A 135 -12.36 -4.71 -8.36
C VAL A 135 -13.03 -5.53 -7.26
N GLU A 136 -12.55 -5.38 -6.02
CA GLU A 136 -13.17 -5.98 -4.85
C GLU A 136 -13.56 -4.93 -3.81
N GLU A 137 -14.69 -5.14 -3.14
CA GLU A 137 -15.09 -4.35 -1.99
C GLU A 137 -14.47 -4.94 -0.71
N THR A 138 -13.59 -4.18 -0.05
CA THR A 138 -13.18 -4.47 1.32
C THR A 138 -14.26 -3.96 2.26
N LYS A 139 -14.86 -4.88 3.01
CA LYS A 139 -15.81 -4.60 4.10
C LYS A 139 -15.01 -4.37 5.37
N PHE A 140 -15.08 -3.15 5.89
CA PHE A 140 -14.40 -2.78 7.13
C PHE A 140 -15.33 -3.00 8.33
N GLU A 141 -14.90 -3.86 9.24
CA GLU A 141 -15.60 -4.16 10.49
C GLU A 141 -15.05 -3.33 11.65
N ASN A 142 -13.83 -2.84 11.50
CA ASN A 142 -13.15 -2.03 12.48
C ASN A 142 -12.57 -0.78 11.81
N PHE A 143 -12.92 0.38 12.35
CA PHE A 143 -12.34 1.64 11.92
C PHE A 143 -11.34 2.13 12.96
N MET A 144 -10.28 2.75 12.49
CA MET A 144 -9.27 3.42 13.29
C MET A 144 -9.50 4.94 13.22
N PRO A 145 -9.00 5.73 14.19
CA PRO A 145 -9.31 7.17 14.25
C PRO A 145 -8.98 7.96 12.99
N TRP A 146 -8.06 7.47 12.17
CA TRP A 146 -7.67 8.13 10.90
C TRP A 146 -8.54 7.72 9.70
N MET A 147 -9.38 6.70 9.83
CA MET A 147 -10.22 6.19 8.73
C MET A 147 -11.53 7.00 8.61
N SER A 148 -11.40 8.26 8.22
CA SER A 148 -12.54 9.16 7.98
C SER A 148 -12.57 9.60 6.52
N PRO A 149 -13.72 9.51 5.82
CA PRO A 149 -15.02 8.95 6.28
C PRO A 149 -14.98 7.42 6.45
N GLU A 150 -15.71 6.92 7.47
CA GLU A 150 -15.89 5.48 7.67
C GLU A 150 -16.78 4.90 6.59
N LYS A 151 -16.23 4.04 5.74
CA LYS A 151 -16.98 3.34 4.66
C LYS A 151 -16.21 2.14 4.13
N ASN A 152 -16.92 1.24 3.46
CA ASN A 152 -16.29 0.19 2.67
C ASN A 152 -15.61 0.79 1.44
N LEU A 153 -14.53 0.16 0.98
CA LEU A 153 -13.79 0.62 -0.18
C LEU A 153 -13.75 -0.46 -1.25
N SER A 154 -14.18 -0.10 -2.46
CA SER A 154 -13.90 -0.88 -3.66
C SER A 154 -12.55 -0.43 -4.22
N LEU A 155 -11.62 -1.36 -4.39
CA LEU A 155 -10.27 -1.10 -4.87
C LEU A 155 -9.86 -2.17 -5.88
N TYR A 156 -8.86 -1.87 -6.71
CA TYR A 156 -8.26 -2.85 -7.58
C TYR A 156 -7.46 -3.88 -6.78
N VAL A 157 -7.56 -5.14 -7.19
CA VAL A 157 -6.79 -6.26 -6.65
C VAL A 157 -6.16 -7.06 -7.79
N PHE A 158 -4.91 -7.49 -7.60
CA PHE A 158 -4.22 -8.41 -8.52
C PHE A 158 -3.21 -9.23 -7.70
N HIS A 159 -3.65 -10.35 -7.16
CA HIS A 159 -2.79 -11.18 -6.32
C HIS A 159 -3.18 -12.66 -6.34
N GLU A 160 -2.20 -13.56 -6.19
CA GLU A 160 -2.39 -14.98 -5.89
C GLU A 160 -2.11 -15.26 -4.39
N ASP A 161 -1.11 -14.58 -3.83
CA ASP A 161 -0.73 -14.71 -2.45
C ASP A 161 -1.60 -13.81 -1.55
N GLN A 162 -1.86 -14.26 -0.33
CA GLN A 162 -2.61 -13.50 0.68
C GLN A 162 -2.18 -13.87 2.10
N VAL A 163 -2.33 -12.94 3.02
CA VAL A 163 -2.09 -13.20 4.44
C VAL A 163 -3.09 -14.24 4.94
N SER A 164 -2.56 -15.35 5.46
CA SER A 164 -3.35 -16.46 6.00
C SER A 164 -3.36 -16.49 7.53
N LEU A 165 -2.32 -15.93 8.16
CA LEU A 165 -2.22 -15.75 9.60
C LEU A 165 -1.76 -14.33 9.90
N MET A 166 -2.58 -13.58 10.63
CA MET A 166 -2.25 -12.22 11.06
C MET A 166 -1.19 -12.26 12.18
N PRO A 167 -0.24 -11.30 12.21
CA PRO A 167 0.72 -11.21 13.32
C PRO A 167 0.01 -10.96 14.65
N LYS A 168 0.69 -11.29 15.77
CA LYS A 168 0.19 -10.96 17.10
C LYS A 168 0.03 -9.47 17.29
N ASP A 169 -0.94 -9.10 18.14
CA ASP A 169 -1.26 -7.72 18.50
C ASP A 169 -1.68 -6.83 17.32
N CYS A 170 -2.06 -7.47 16.20
CA CYS A 170 -2.69 -6.80 15.08
C CYS A 170 -4.22 -6.85 15.18
N LYS A 171 -4.86 -5.83 14.65
CA LYS A 171 -6.31 -5.72 14.54
C LYS A 171 -6.73 -5.91 13.09
N LEU A 172 -7.59 -6.87 12.80
CA LEU A 172 -8.25 -6.99 11.51
C LEU A 172 -9.11 -5.74 11.30
N LEU A 173 -8.91 -5.07 10.20
CA LEU A 173 -9.72 -3.90 9.82
C LEU A 173 -10.81 -4.29 8.84
N GLY A 174 -10.47 -5.06 7.82
CA GLY A 174 -11.42 -5.43 6.79
C GLY A 174 -11.07 -6.70 6.04
N SER A 175 -12.09 -7.27 5.41
CA SER A 175 -12.03 -8.48 4.59
C SER A 175 -12.76 -8.27 3.27
N THR A 176 -12.41 -9.07 2.26
CA THR A 176 -13.19 -9.20 1.02
C THR A 176 -13.82 -10.57 0.96
N GLN A 177 -14.64 -10.82 -0.05
CA GLN A 177 -15.21 -12.16 -0.27
C GLN A 177 -14.12 -13.22 -0.44
N ASN A 178 -12.99 -12.86 -1.07
CA ASN A 178 -11.93 -13.77 -1.46
C ASN A 178 -10.66 -13.64 -0.60
N CYS A 179 -10.55 -12.62 0.25
CA CYS A 179 -9.41 -12.37 1.12
C CYS A 179 -9.85 -12.04 2.54
N LYS A 180 -9.66 -12.99 3.46
CA LYS A 180 -10.12 -12.85 4.85
C LYS A 180 -9.35 -11.78 5.64
N ILE A 181 -8.09 -11.54 5.28
CA ILE A 181 -7.23 -10.52 5.91
C ILE A 181 -6.82 -9.54 4.82
N SER A 182 -7.77 -8.72 4.34
CA SER A 182 -7.54 -7.75 3.29
C SER A 182 -6.91 -6.45 3.82
N SER A 183 -7.13 -6.14 5.09
CA SER A 183 -6.54 -4.96 5.75
C SER A 183 -6.39 -5.22 7.24
N PHE A 184 -5.25 -4.83 7.81
CA PHE A 184 -5.01 -4.86 9.25
C PHE A 184 -4.20 -3.66 9.72
N SER A 185 -4.24 -3.39 11.03
CA SER A 185 -3.38 -2.44 11.71
C SER A 185 -2.64 -3.10 12.87
N LYS A 186 -1.49 -2.53 13.25
CA LYS A 186 -0.82 -2.82 14.52
C LYS A 186 -0.62 -1.54 15.30
N GLY A 187 -1.26 -1.45 16.47
CA GLY A 187 -1.34 -0.19 17.20
C GLY A 187 -1.86 0.92 16.29
N ASN A 188 -1.25 2.09 16.43
CA ASN A 188 -1.58 3.25 15.60
C ASN A 188 -0.52 3.53 14.50
N HIS A 189 0.52 2.69 14.38
CA HIS A 189 1.70 2.98 13.56
C HIS A 189 1.86 2.06 12.34
N ILE A 190 1.05 1.01 12.20
CA ILE A 190 1.02 0.17 11.00
C ILE A 190 -0.39 0.13 10.43
N PHE A 191 -0.50 0.36 9.12
CA PHE A 191 -1.74 0.30 8.36
C PHE A 191 -1.49 -0.39 7.01
N THR A 192 -2.33 -1.37 6.65
CA THR A 192 -2.08 -2.19 5.46
C THR A 192 -3.33 -2.45 4.64
N THR A 193 -3.14 -2.72 3.35
CA THR A 193 -4.17 -3.20 2.43
C THR A 193 -3.60 -4.22 1.46
N GLN A 194 -4.35 -5.28 1.16
CA GLN A 194 -4.03 -6.24 0.09
C GLN A 194 -4.30 -5.66 -1.31
N ALA A 195 -5.11 -4.61 -1.37
CA ALA A 195 -5.51 -3.97 -2.61
C ALA A 195 -4.46 -2.95 -3.12
N HIS A 196 -4.69 -2.46 -4.34
CA HIS A 196 -3.91 -1.45 -5.05
C HIS A 196 -4.71 -0.15 -5.19
N PRO A 197 -4.66 0.75 -4.19
CA PRO A 197 -5.34 2.06 -4.28
C PRO A 197 -4.72 2.98 -5.34
N GLU A 198 -3.46 2.74 -5.71
CA GLU A 198 -2.66 3.51 -6.66
C GLU A 198 -2.91 3.17 -8.13
N PHE A 199 -3.62 2.08 -8.42
CA PHE A 199 -3.93 1.72 -9.79
C PHE A 199 -5.04 2.59 -10.35
N ASP A 200 -4.89 2.96 -11.62
CA ASP A 200 -5.98 3.53 -12.44
C ASP A 200 -6.58 2.48 -13.37
N TYR A 201 -7.67 2.86 -14.03
CA TYR A 201 -8.39 2.01 -14.95
C TYR A 201 -7.51 1.53 -16.12
N MET A 202 -6.71 2.42 -16.71
CA MET A 202 -5.91 2.10 -17.89
C MET A 202 -4.80 1.13 -17.56
N PHE A 203 -4.12 1.36 -16.44
CA PHE A 203 -3.08 0.45 -15.94
C PHE A 203 -3.68 -0.93 -15.60
N MET A 204 -4.74 -0.95 -14.79
CA MET A 204 -5.38 -2.21 -14.39
C MET A 204 -5.89 -3.01 -15.58
N ARG A 205 -6.53 -2.35 -16.53
CA ARG A 205 -6.99 -3.00 -17.75
C ARG A 205 -5.83 -3.59 -18.57
N THR A 206 -4.75 -2.82 -18.73
CA THR A 206 -3.57 -3.27 -19.51
C THR A 206 -2.93 -4.50 -18.87
N ILE A 207 -2.76 -4.54 -17.54
CA ILE A 207 -2.18 -5.73 -16.90
C ILE A 207 -3.13 -6.94 -16.94
N VAL A 208 -4.44 -6.75 -16.83
CA VAL A 208 -5.42 -7.83 -16.96
C VAL A 208 -5.36 -8.42 -18.38
N GLU A 209 -5.32 -7.58 -19.42
CA GLU A 209 -5.21 -8.01 -20.82
C GLU A 209 -3.86 -8.72 -21.07
N LYS A 210 -2.75 -8.19 -20.55
CA LYS A 210 -1.41 -8.81 -20.66
C LYS A 210 -1.36 -10.22 -20.09
N TYR A 211 -2.06 -10.47 -18.99
CA TYR A 211 -2.05 -11.75 -18.29
C TYR A 211 -3.27 -12.64 -18.55
N GLU A 212 -4.03 -12.38 -19.64
CA GLU A 212 -5.24 -13.15 -20.01
C GLU A 212 -5.01 -14.65 -20.02
N GLU A 213 -3.93 -15.12 -20.67
CA GLU A 213 -3.61 -16.55 -20.78
C GLU A 213 -3.34 -17.17 -19.40
N MET A 214 -2.59 -16.48 -18.54
CA MET A 214 -2.28 -16.91 -17.16
C MET A 214 -3.53 -16.98 -16.28
N LEU A 215 -4.42 -16.01 -16.41
CA LEU A 215 -5.65 -15.90 -15.64
C LEU A 215 -6.69 -16.93 -16.07
N GLY A 216 -6.69 -17.27 -17.36
CA GLY A 216 -7.70 -18.11 -17.99
C GLY A 216 -9.05 -17.40 -18.15
N PRO A 217 -9.94 -17.95 -19.00
CA PRO A 217 -11.10 -17.22 -19.52
C PRO A 217 -12.10 -16.77 -18.44
N LYS A 218 -12.27 -17.56 -17.37
CA LYS A 218 -13.24 -17.24 -16.31
C LYS A 218 -12.77 -16.05 -15.46
N ILE A 219 -11.51 -16.09 -14.98
CA ILE A 219 -10.97 -15.02 -14.13
C ILE A 219 -10.81 -13.75 -14.96
N PHE A 220 -10.27 -13.86 -16.18
CA PHE A 220 -10.13 -12.74 -17.11
C PHE A 220 -11.46 -12.03 -17.36
N LYS A 221 -12.52 -12.80 -17.74
CA LYS A 221 -13.83 -12.20 -17.97
C LYS A 221 -14.36 -11.47 -16.73
N ASN A 222 -14.31 -12.10 -15.56
CA ASN A 222 -14.78 -11.50 -14.32
C ASN A 222 -13.99 -10.23 -13.96
N ALA A 223 -12.67 -10.24 -14.15
CA ALA A 223 -11.83 -9.09 -13.94
C ALA A 223 -12.25 -7.92 -14.84
N ILE A 224 -12.33 -8.14 -16.16
CA ILE A 224 -12.74 -7.11 -17.13
C ILE A 224 -14.14 -6.56 -16.82
N ASP A 225 -15.11 -7.43 -16.53
CA ASP A 225 -16.48 -7.01 -16.20
C ASP A 225 -16.51 -6.10 -14.94
N SER A 226 -15.63 -6.38 -13.95
CA SER A 226 -15.56 -5.62 -12.71
C SER A 226 -14.93 -4.22 -12.86
N LEU A 227 -14.12 -3.98 -13.90
CA LEU A 227 -13.44 -2.69 -14.09
C LEU A 227 -14.40 -1.52 -14.32
N SER A 228 -15.67 -1.79 -14.61
CA SER A 228 -16.71 -0.76 -14.70
C SER A 228 -17.16 -0.20 -13.35
N TYR A 229 -16.77 -0.82 -12.24
CA TYR A 229 -17.16 -0.37 -10.90
C TYR A 229 -16.31 0.83 -10.45
N ASN A 230 -16.94 1.73 -9.68
CA ASN A 230 -16.20 2.84 -9.07
C ASN A 230 -15.20 2.35 -8.04
N VAL A 231 -14.00 2.88 -8.09
CA VAL A 231 -12.94 2.62 -7.11
C VAL A 231 -12.72 3.80 -6.17
N HIS A 232 -12.24 3.52 -4.98
CA HIS A 232 -12.13 4.49 -3.90
C HIS A 232 -10.65 4.78 -3.50
N GLY A 233 -9.72 4.78 -4.48
CA GLY A 233 -8.31 5.07 -4.24
C GLY A 233 -8.10 6.40 -3.47
N ASN A 234 -8.84 7.46 -3.86
CA ASN A 234 -8.77 8.77 -3.18
C ASN A 234 -9.23 8.72 -1.71
N THR A 235 -10.19 7.86 -1.35
CA THR A 235 -10.57 7.70 0.06
C THR A 235 -9.46 6.98 0.84
N PHE A 236 -8.84 5.96 0.23
CA PHE A 236 -7.72 5.27 0.87
C PHE A 236 -6.52 6.22 1.05
N SER A 237 -6.21 7.05 0.05
CA SER A 237 -5.12 8.04 0.17
C SER A 237 -5.40 9.07 1.26
N LEU A 238 -6.64 9.51 1.43
CA LEU A 238 -7.05 10.38 2.52
C LEU A 238 -6.85 9.69 3.90
N TRP A 239 -7.19 8.40 4.01
CA TRP A 239 -6.91 7.64 5.24
C TRP A 239 -5.41 7.53 5.53
N CYS A 240 -4.58 7.32 4.51
CA CYS A 240 -3.13 7.32 4.66
C CYS A 240 -2.60 8.69 5.12
N GLU A 241 -3.10 9.77 4.54
CA GLU A 241 -2.76 11.12 4.99
C GLU A 241 -3.14 11.37 6.45
N ASN A 242 -4.37 11.00 6.82
CA ASN A 242 -4.86 11.12 8.19
C ASN A 242 -4.05 10.23 9.16
N PHE A 243 -3.68 9.01 8.72
CA PHE A 243 -2.82 8.11 9.48
C PHE A 243 -1.45 8.74 9.78
N ILE A 244 -0.82 9.34 8.78
CA ILE A 244 0.47 10.02 8.95
C ILE A 244 0.31 11.22 9.89
N LYS A 245 -0.71 12.06 9.69
CA LYS A 245 -1.03 13.21 10.56
C LYS A 245 -1.26 12.76 12.00
N PHE A 246 -2.08 11.74 12.20
CA PHE A 246 -2.38 11.19 13.52
C PHE A 246 -1.11 10.80 14.28
N ASN A 247 -0.18 10.12 13.62
CA ASN A 247 1.06 9.66 14.25
C ASN A 247 2.07 10.78 14.53
N LEU A 248 2.05 11.86 13.75
CA LEU A 248 2.96 12.99 13.96
C LEU A 248 2.48 13.93 15.09
N PHE A 249 1.16 14.14 15.19
CA PHE A 249 0.59 15.11 16.11
C PHE A 249 0.02 14.50 17.41
N SER A 250 -0.14 13.18 17.50
CA SER A 250 -0.60 12.51 18.74
C SER A 250 0.54 12.23 19.73
N LYS A 251 1.75 12.74 19.47
CA LYS A 251 2.91 12.60 20.38
C LYS A 251 3.10 13.81 21.31
N GLU A 252 2.21 14.81 21.19
CA GLU A 252 2.10 15.93 22.12
C GLU A 252 0.99 15.66 23.15
#